data_39f5c94542da739ceb48aa3c9102c137
#
_entry.id   39f5c94542da739ceb48aa3c9102c137
#
_cell.length_a   1.000
_cell.length_b   1.000
_cell.length_c   1.000
_cell.angle_alpha   90.00
_cell.angle_beta   90.00
_cell.angle_gamma   90.00
#
_symmetry.space_group_name_H-M   'P 1'
#
loop_
_entity.id
_entity.type
_entity.pdbx_description
1 polymer ?
#
loop_
_entity_poly.entity_id
_entity_poly.type
_entity_poly.pdbx_seq_one_letter_code
_entity_poly.pdbx_strand_id
1 'polypeptide(L)'
;MTRRRGKELIAQMNALHVPAGAFVLWWLGQMGVAVKGPDQQVVYIDPCLTDIVNLKWPDPTRGPTRAIEAPLQPEDVTNASVVICSHEHIDHTDCFTLAGIAQASPHARFVATGWAQHELDAANIPHERRIIPHPQRTVDLGVLTLTIVPAAHYTREYDVHHGERWMSLHLDWGTVAFFHGGDTVLYDGYLDAVKTLPQADVGMLACNGRDAMRDANDIVGNMYPHEAAYTAQTLGWDTLIAGHNDLFAGNRLPAGEVFGAIERTAPELQVHALKPGELYFYVR
;
A
#
# COMPACT_ATOMS: atom_id res chain seq x y z
N MET A 1 -15.73 -17.10 6.72
CA MET A 1 -15.75 -16.97 5.24
C MET A 1 -14.47 -17.59 4.68
N THR A 2 -14.54 -18.39 3.63
CA THR A 2 -13.34 -18.93 2.97
C THR A 2 -12.65 -17.80 2.21
N ARG A 3 -11.39 -17.50 2.52
CA ARG A 3 -10.59 -16.51 1.79
C ARG A 3 -10.37 -17.01 0.37
N ARG A 4 -10.70 -16.19 -0.61
CA ARG A 4 -10.51 -16.54 -2.03
C ARG A 4 -9.09 -16.21 -2.47
N ARG A 5 -8.61 -16.94 -3.49
CA ARG A 5 -7.27 -16.81 -4.05
C ARG A 5 -7.30 -16.96 -5.57
N GLY A 6 -6.25 -16.50 -6.23
CA GLY A 6 -6.08 -16.63 -7.68
C GLY A 6 -7.29 -16.11 -8.45
N LYS A 7 -7.68 -16.83 -9.47
CA LYS A 7 -8.80 -16.47 -10.36
C LYS A 7 -10.15 -16.31 -9.66
N GLU A 8 -10.38 -17.03 -8.55
CA GLU A 8 -11.61 -16.86 -7.75
C GLU A 8 -11.67 -15.51 -7.05
N LEU A 9 -10.51 -15.01 -6.59
CA LEU A 9 -10.40 -13.68 -5.99
C LEU A 9 -10.64 -12.60 -7.05
N ILE A 10 -10.04 -12.72 -8.24
CA ILE A 10 -10.28 -11.80 -9.36
C ILE A 10 -11.75 -11.80 -9.78
N ALA A 11 -12.37 -12.98 -9.87
CA ALA A 11 -13.80 -13.08 -10.17
C ALA A 11 -14.67 -12.38 -9.12
N GLN A 12 -14.30 -12.48 -7.83
CA GLN A 12 -14.98 -11.75 -6.75
C GLN A 12 -14.84 -10.24 -6.92
N MET A 13 -13.62 -9.75 -7.17
CA MET A 13 -13.35 -8.33 -7.39
C MET A 13 -14.17 -7.78 -8.56
N ASN A 14 -14.25 -8.54 -9.66
CA ASN A 14 -14.98 -8.13 -10.86
C ASN A 14 -16.50 -8.09 -10.64
N ALA A 15 -17.04 -9.11 -9.95
CA ALA A 15 -18.46 -9.24 -9.72
C ALA A 15 -19.04 -8.27 -8.67
N LEU A 16 -18.18 -7.77 -7.76
CA LEU A 16 -18.65 -6.91 -6.68
C LEU A 16 -18.91 -5.49 -7.20
N HIS A 17 -20.17 -5.03 -7.08
CA HIS A 17 -20.54 -3.65 -7.37
C HIS A 17 -20.40 -2.79 -6.12
N VAL A 18 -19.71 -1.67 -6.22
CA VAL A 18 -19.46 -0.73 -5.13
C VAL A 18 -20.34 0.51 -5.31
N PRO A 19 -21.25 0.80 -4.37
CA PRO A 19 -22.13 1.98 -4.46
C PRO A 19 -21.37 3.27 -4.09
N ALA A 20 -21.99 4.42 -4.40
CA ALA A 20 -21.52 5.71 -3.93
C ALA A 20 -21.43 5.73 -2.38
N GLY A 21 -20.40 6.39 -1.83
CA GLY A 21 -20.14 6.42 -0.39
C GLY A 21 -19.49 5.14 0.17
N ALA A 22 -19.05 4.21 -0.68
CA ALA A 22 -18.39 2.98 -0.26
C ALA A 22 -17.11 2.70 -1.05
N PHE A 23 -16.21 1.91 -0.48
CA PHE A 23 -15.13 1.25 -1.20
C PHE A 23 -14.89 -0.15 -0.61
N VAL A 24 -14.20 -0.97 -1.38
CA VAL A 24 -13.79 -2.30 -0.96
C VAL A 24 -12.28 -2.43 -1.10
N LEU A 25 -11.66 -3.08 -0.13
CA LEU A 25 -10.23 -3.35 -0.10
C LEU A 25 -10.00 -4.86 0.06
N TRP A 26 -9.05 -5.42 -0.67
CA TRP A 26 -8.53 -6.78 -0.51
C TRP A 26 -7.07 -6.73 -0.11
N TRP A 27 -6.73 -7.43 0.96
CA TRP A 27 -5.37 -7.49 1.48
C TRP A 27 -4.50 -8.42 0.62
N LEU A 28 -3.34 -7.92 0.20
CA LEU A 28 -2.37 -8.69 -0.58
C LEU A 28 -1.13 -9.10 0.23
N GLY A 29 -0.93 -8.47 1.38
CA GLY A 29 0.24 -8.64 2.25
C GLY A 29 1.12 -7.39 2.28
N GLN A 30 1.86 -7.19 3.35
CA GLN A 30 2.75 -6.06 3.63
C GLN A 30 2.00 -4.71 3.68
N MET A 31 2.17 -3.86 2.69
CA MET A 31 1.34 -2.69 2.40
C MET A 31 0.49 -2.90 1.14
N GLY A 32 0.57 -4.08 0.54
CA GLY A 32 -0.14 -4.41 -0.69
C GLY A 32 -1.64 -4.54 -0.51
N VAL A 33 -2.40 -3.78 -1.31
CA VAL A 33 -3.86 -3.86 -1.36
C VAL A 33 -4.39 -3.71 -2.78
N ALA A 34 -5.55 -4.33 -3.06
CA ALA A 34 -6.39 -3.96 -4.19
C ALA A 34 -7.59 -3.20 -3.66
N VAL A 35 -7.90 -2.02 -4.23
CA VAL A 35 -9.01 -1.17 -3.81
C VAL A 35 -9.95 -0.95 -4.97
N LYS A 36 -11.26 -1.04 -4.73
CA LYS A 36 -12.30 -0.76 -5.71
C LYS A 36 -13.27 0.26 -5.14
N GLY A 37 -13.41 1.40 -5.83
CA GLY A 37 -14.31 2.48 -5.46
C GLY A 37 -15.63 2.48 -6.25
N PRO A 38 -16.43 3.54 -6.08
CA PRO A 38 -17.73 3.70 -6.77
C PRO A 38 -17.61 3.78 -8.30
N ASP A 39 -16.45 4.13 -8.81
CA ASP A 39 -16.12 4.15 -10.24
C ASP A 39 -15.89 2.77 -10.85
N GLN A 40 -15.95 1.72 -10.02
CA GLN A 40 -15.74 0.32 -10.37
C GLN A 40 -14.30 0.01 -10.86
N GLN A 41 -13.37 0.95 -10.87
CA GLN A 41 -11.97 0.71 -11.18
C GLN A 41 -11.30 -0.08 -10.05
N VAL A 42 -10.40 -0.99 -10.38
CA VAL A 42 -9.57 -1.69 -9.40
C VAL A 42 -8.17 -1.09 -9.43
N VAL A 43 -7.78 -0.49 -8.31
CA VAL A 43 -6.47 0.11 -8.08
C VAL A 43 -5.65 -0.83 -7.20
N TYR A 44 -4.46 -1.20 -7.65
CA TYR A 44 -3.50 -1.98 -6.88
C TYR A 44 -2.45 -1.03 -6.29
N ILE A 45 -2.24 -1.08 -4.98
CA ILE A 45 -1.25 -0.25 -4.29
C ILE A 45 -0.21 -1.17 -3.68
N ASP A 46 1.07 -0.88 -3.92
CA ASP A 46 2.24 -1.62 -3.41
C ASP A 46 2.12 -3.16 -3.55
N PRO A 47 1.69 -3.69 -4.71
CA PRO A 47 1.53 -5.12 -4.85
C PRO A 47 2.90 -5.82 -4.89
N CYS A 48 3.21 -6.61 -3.86
CA CYS A 48 4.36 -7.51 -3.82
C CYS A 48 3.84 -8.94 -3.79
N LEU A 49 3.72 -9.58 -4.94
CA LEU A 49 3.09 -10.88 -5.11
C LEU A 49 4.09 -12.03 -5.31
N THR A 50 5.38 -11.70 -5.55
CA THR A 50 6.43 -12.70 -5.79
C THR A 50 7.33 -12.89 -4.56
N ASP A 51 8.19 -13.89 -4.60
CA ASP A 51 9.31 -14.01 -3.66
C ASP A 51 10.53 -13.24 -4.21
N ILE A 52 10.37 -11.92 -4.33
CA ILE A 52 11.30 -11.02 -5.02
C ILE A 52 12.73 -11.14 -4.52
N VAL A 53 12.94 -11.39 -3.22
CA VAL A 53 14.29 -11.54 -2.65
C VAL A 53 14.99 -12.72 -3.28
N ASN A 54 14.34 -13.89 -3.39
CA ASN A 54 14.91 -15.07 -4.03
C ASN A 54 15.00 -14.93 -5.55
N LEU A 55 14.14 -14.14 -6.17
CA LEU A 55 14.21 -13.87 -7.62
C LEU A 55 15.36 -12.91 -7.97
N LYS A 56 15.60 -11.87 -7.17
CA LYS A 56 16.71 -10.91 -7.40
C LYS A 56 18.06 -11.46 -6.97
N TRP A 57 18.10 -12.21 -5.87
CA TRP A 57 19.32 -12.75 -5.28
C TRP A 57 19.16 -14.25 -5.00
N PRO A 58 19.21 -15.09 -6.05
CA PRO A 58 18.99 -16.53 -5.91
C PRO A 58 20.03 -17.18 -4.97
N ASP A 59 19.53 -17.91 -3.98
CA ASP A 59 20.34 -18.69 -3.06
C ASP A 59 19.64 -20.05 -2.84
N PRO A 60 20.19 -21.14 -3.38
CA PRO A 60 19.57 -22.47 -3.28
C PRO A 60 19.50 -23.01 -1.85
N THR A 61 20.23 -22.40 -0.91
CA THR A 61 20.18 -22.77 0.51
C THR A 61 19.13 -21.98 1.29
N ARG A 62 18.61 -20.91 0.70
CA ARG A 62 17.57 -20.07 1.32
C ARG A 62 16.19 -20.67 1.06
N GLY A 63 15.41 -20.84 2.12
CA GLY A 63 13.99 -21.12 1.99
C GLY A 63 13.19 -19.90 1.47
N PRO A 64 11.86 -20.03 1.40
CA PRO A 64 10.99 -18.89 1.06
C PRO A 64 11.25 -17.71 1.99
N THR A 65 11.40 -16.50 1.42
CA THR A 65 11.62 -15.28 2.23
C THR A 65 10.31 -14.69 2.72
N ARG A 66 9.20 -14.99 2.03
CA ARG A 66 7.85 -14.59 2.45
C ARG A 66 7.36 -15.46 3.60
N ALA A 67 6.92 -14.84 4.68
CA ALA A 67 6.26 -15.53 5.80
C ALA A 67 4.78 -15.84 5.54
N ILE A 68 4.19 -15.20 4.53
CA ILE A 68 2.81 -15.39 4.09
C ILE A 68 2.76 -15.62 2.58
N GLU A 69 1.83 -16.46 2.14
CA GLU A 69 1.60 -16.70 0.72
C GLU A 69 0.76 -15.58 0.11
N ALA A 70 1.16 -15.07 -1.07
CA ALA A 70 0.39 -14.09 -1.81
C ALA A 70 -0.98 -14.67 -2.23
N PRO A 71 -2.07 -13.89 -2.18
CA PRO A 71 -3.39 -14.38 -2.55
C PRO A 71 -3.60 -14.48 -4.07
N LEU A 72 -2.73 -13.84 -4.85
CA LEU A 72 -2.73 -13.79 -6.31
C LEU A 72 -1.34 -14.10 -6.84
N GLN A 73 -1.26 -14.65 -8.05
CA GLN A 73 -0.06 -14.58 -8.88
C GLN A 73 -0.15 -13.30 -9.73
N PRO A 74 0.98 -12.70 -10.14
CA PRO A 74 0.96 -11.49 -10.98
C PRO A 74 0.10 -11.64 -12.24
N GLU A 75 0.14 -12.81 -12.87
CA GLU A 75 -0.59 -13.14 -14.10
C GLU A 75 -2.09 -13.31 -13.89
N ASP A 76 -2.55 -13.50 -12.65
CA ASP A 76 -3.98 -13.54 -12.32
C ASP A 76 -4.61 -12.15 -12.40
N VAL A 77 -3.82 -11.07 -12.25
CA VAL A 77 -4.29 -9.69 -12.13
C VAL A 77 -4.69 -9.14 -13.50
N THR A 78 -5.86 -9.55 -13.96
CA THR A 78 -6.41 -9.16 -15.29
C THR A 78 -7.33 -7.94 -15.24
N ASN A 79 -7.51 -7.32 -14.08
CA ASN A 79 -8.50 -6.27 -13.83
C ASN A 79 -7.89 -4.97 -13.28
N ALA A 80 -6.56 -4.82 -13.30
CA ALA A 80 -5.93 -3.59 -12.83
C ALA A 80 -6.23 -2.44 -13.80
N SER A 81 -6.79 -1.34 -13.28
CA SER A 81 -6.91 -0.06 -13.97
C SER A 81 -5.67 0.80 -13.71
N VAL A 82 -5.21 0.80 -12.47
CA VAL A 82 -4.05 1.55 -12.01
C VAL A 82 -3.25 0.68 -11.04
N VAL A 83 -1.93 0.74 -11.13
CA VAL A 83 -0.99 0.19 -10.15
C VAL A 83 -0.20 1.36 -9.57
N ILE A 84 -0.12 1.47 -8.26
CA ILE A 84 0.58 2.54 -7.57
C ILE A 84 1.69 1.92 -6.72
N CYS A 85 2.91 2.42 -6.86
CA CYS A 85 4.06 2.07 -6.03
C CYS A 85 4.47 3.30 -5.22
N SER A 86 4.35 3.20 -3.89
CA SER A 86 4.60 4.33 -2.99
C SER A 86 6.07 4.75 -2.96
N HIS A 87 7.01 3.82 -3.17
CA HIS A 87 8.45 4.06 -3.25
C HIS A 87 9.20 2.86 -3.87
N GLU A 88 10.52 2.97 -4.02
CA GLU A 88 11.35 2.03 -4.78
C GLU A 88 11.73 0.74 -4.04
N HIS A 89 11.40 0.57 -2.74
CA HIS A 89 11.74 -0.67 -2.05
C HIS A 89 11.05 -1.88 -2.70
N ILE A 90 11.75 -3.01 -2.69
CA ILE A 90 11.35 -4.21 -3.42
C ILE A 90 10.00 -4.81 -2.99
N ASP A 91 9.58 -4.57 -1.77
CA ASP A 91 8.29 -5.03 -1.22
C ASP A 91 7.14 -4.06 -1.52
N HIS A 92 7.41 -2.94 -2.21
CA HIS A 92 6.44 -1.97 -2.72
C HIS A 92 6.49 -1.84 -4.24
N THR A 93 7.70 -2.00 -4.83
CA THR A 93 7.92 -1.95 -6.28
C THR A 93 8.58 -3.25 -6.76
N ASP A 94 7.86 -4.35 -6.61
CA ASP A 94 8.27 -5.68 -7.09
C ASP A 94 8.21 -5.74 -8.62
N CYS A 95 9.36 -5.60 -9.29
CA CYS A 95 9.44 -5.57 -10.75
C CYS A 95 8.89 -6.84 -11.42
N PHE A 96 8.96 -8.00 -10.79
CA PHE A 96 8.38 -9.24 -11.33
C PHE A 96 6.85 -9.23 -11.23
N THR A 97 6.31 -8.72 -10.11
CA THR A 97 4.88 -8.48 -9.96
C THR A 97 4.38 -7.47 -11.00
N LEU A 98 5.08 -6.35 -11.15
CA LEU A 98 4.69 -5.31 -12.11
C LEU A 98 4.72 -5.83 -13.56
N ALA A 99 5.73 -6.62 -13.93
CA ALA A 99 5.82 -7.23 -15.26
C ALA A 99 4.63 -8.16 -15.56
N GLY A 100 4.27 -9.03 -14.62
CA GLY A 100 3.12 -9.93 -14.77
C GLY A 100 1.79 -9.17 -14.86
N ILE A 101 1.59 -8.17 -14.00
CA ILE A 101 0.39 -7.29 -14.06
C ILE A 101 0.34 -6.52 -15.39
N ALA A 102 1.47 -5.98 -15.85
CA ALA A 102 1.51 -5.22 -17.10
C ALA A 102 1.11 -6.05 -18.32
N GLN A 103 1.45 -7.34 -18.31
CA GLN A 103 1.06 -8.30 -19.32
C GLN A 103 -0.42 -8.71 -19.20
N ALA A 104 -0.88 -9.01 -17.98
CA ALA A 104 -2.25 -9.48 -17.73
C ALA A 104 -3.29 -8.37 -17.82
N SER A 105 -2.89 -7.12 -17.50
CA SER A 105 -3.72 -5.90 -17.56
C SER A 105 -3.09 -4.88 -18.53
N PRO A 106 -3.21 -5.05 -19.86
CA PRO A 106 -2.47 -4.26 -20.86
C PRO A 106 -2.83 -2.77 -20.89
N HIS A 107 -3.96 -2.38 -20.30
CA HIS A 107 -4.40 -0.99 -20.23
C HIS A 107 -4.11 -0.33 -18.86
N ALA A 108 -3.56 -1.06 -17.90
CA ALA A 108 -3.23 -0.51 -16.58
C ALA A 108 -2.18 0.61 -16.71
N ARG A 109 -2.37 1.70 -15.95
CA ARG A 109 -1.39 2.76 -15.77
C ARG A 109 -0.59 2.50 -14.50
N PHE A 110 0.67 2.93 -14.47
CA PHE A 110 1.59 2.72 -13.35
C PHE A 110 2.01 4.07 -12.77
N VAL A 111 1.64 4.32 -11.53
CA VAL A 111 2.04 5.51 -10.76
C VAL A 111 3.19 5.10 -9.85
N ALA A 112 4.32 5.81 -9.91
CA ALA A 112 5.46 5.53 -9.04
C ALA A 112 6.30 6.80 -8.85
N THR A 113 7.16 6.83 -7.82
CA THR A 113 8.13 7.92 -7.67
C THR A 113 9.16 7.91 -8.79
N GLY A 114 9.81 9.05 -9.05
CA GLY A 114 10.93 9.10 -9.98
C GLY A 114 12.12 8.23 -9.56
N TRP A 115 12.23 7.88 -8.29
CA TRP A 115 13.25 6.99 -7.73
C TRP A 115 13.03 5.53 -8.09
N ALA A 116 11.79 5.12 -8.38
CA ALA A 116 11.43 3.76 -8.75
C ALA A 116 11.54 3.48 -10.27
N GLN A 117 12.07 4.43 -11.07
CA GLN A 117 12.10 4.26 -12.54
C GLN A 117 12.87 3.02 -12.97
N HIS A 118 13.98 2.68 -12.31
CA HIS A 118 14.77 1.51 -12.63
C HIS A 118 14.00 0.20 -12.42
N GLU A 119 13.08 0.12 -11.45
CA GLU A 119 12.21 -1.04 -11.25
C GLU A 119 11.12 -1.11 -12.33
N LEU A 120 10.59 0.05 -12.76
CA LEU A 120 9.67 0.11 -13.88
C LEU A 120 10.34 -0.30 -15.20
N ASP A 121 11.63 0.05 -15.40
CA ASP A 121 12.42 -0.38 -16.55
C ASP A 121 12.67 -1.89 -16.50
N ALA A 122 13.05 -2.43 -15.33
CA ALA A 122 13.23 -3.86 -15.12
C ALA A 122 11.94 -4.66 -15.37
N ALA A 123 10.78 -4.07 -15.06
CA ALA A 123 9.46 -4.64 -15.34
C ALA A 123 9.00 -4.45 -16.80
N ASN A 124 9.79 -3.78 -17.65
CA ASN A 124 9.45 -3.42 -19.03
C ASN A 124 8.13 -2.64 -19.16
N ILE A 125 7.82 -1.77 -18.20
CA ILE A 125 6.64 -0.91 -18.26
C ILE A 125 6.88 0.18 -19.32
N PRO A 126 6.04 0.32 -20.35
CA PRO A 126 6.19 1.37 -21.36
C PRO A 126 6.04 2.78 -20.77
N HIS A 127 6.82 3.75 -21.25
CA HIS A 127 6.80 5.11 -20.71
C HIS A 127 5.42 5.77 -20.75
N GLU A 128 4.64 5.52 -21.81
CA GLU A 128 3.28 6.04 -21.99
C GLU A 128 2.26 5.50 -20.97
N ARG A 129 2.61 4.43 -20.25
CA ARG A 129 1.81 3.86 -19.17
C ARG A 129 2.25 4.33 -17.79
N ARG A 130 3.37 5.09 -17.70
CA ARG A 130 3.92 5.58 -16.42
C ARG A 130 3.38 6.96 -16.08
N ILE A 131 3.11 7.18 -14.81
CA ILE A 131 2.78 8.47 -14.24
C ILE A 131 3.73 8.70 -13.07
N ILE A 132 4.56 9.74 -13.17
CA ILE A 132 5.45 10.18 -12.10
C ILE A 132 4.81 11.41 -11.45
N PRO A 133 4.17 11.27 -10.28
CA PRO A 133 3.49 12.38 -9.65
C PRO A 133 4.48 13.36 -9.03
N HIS A 134 4.11 14.64 -9.06
CA HIS A 134 4.81 15.65 -8.26
C HIS A 134 4.15 15.84 -6.90
N PRO A 135 4.90 16.19 -5.83
CA PRO A 135 4.34 16.42 -4.51
C PRO A 135 3.17 17.43 -4.56
N GLN A 136 2.15 17.16 -3.77
CA GLN A 136 0.93 17.98 -3.65
C GLN A 136 0.17 18.21 -4.96
N ARG A 137 0.50 17.48 -6.03
CA ARG A 137 -0.32 17.47 -7.24
C ARG A 137 -1.29 16.31 -7.19
N THR A 138 -2.51 16.63 -7.59
CA THR A 138 -3.52 15.61 -7.85
C THR A 138 -3.25 14.96 -9.20
N VAL A 139 -3.34 13.65 -9.24
CA VAL A 139 -3.38 12.85 -10.48
C VAL A 139 -4.84 12.51 -10.72
N ASP A 140 -5.37 12.99 -11.84
CA ASP A 140 -6.70 12.67 -12.30
C ASP A 140 -6.72 11.25 -12.90
N LEU A 141 -7.47 10.37 -12.27
CA LEU A 141 -7.66 8.99 -12.70
C LEU A 141 -9.10 8.72 -13.18
N GLY A 142 -9.85 9.77 -13.50
CA GLY A 142 -11.24 9.76 -13.84
C GLY A 142 -12.08 10.24 -12.65
N VAL A 143 -12.97 9.41 -12.13
CA VAL A 143 -13.74 9.76 -10.91
C VAL A 143 -12.80 9.77 -9.67
N LEU A 144 -11.81 8.90 -9.65
CA LEU A 144 -10.78 8.85 -8.61
C LEU A 144 -9.78 9.99 -8.77
N THR A 145 -9.60 10.76 -7.73
CA THR A 145 -8.50 11.74 -7.57
C THR A 145 -7.45 11.17 -6.63
N LEU A 146 -6.21 11.06 -7.10
CA LEU A 146 -5.07 10.66 -6.28
C LEU A 146 -4.25 11.89 -5.92
N THR A 147 -4.07 12.15 -4.62
CA THR A 147 -3.18 13.21 -4.12
C THR A 147 -2.02 12.60 -3.35
N ILE A 148 -0.81 13.07 -3.65
CA ILE A 148 0.42 12.60 -3.02
C ILE A 148 0.74 13.49 -1.82
N VAL A 149 1.06 12.85 -0.70
CA VAL A 149 1.66 13.49 0.48
C VAL A 149 3.09 12.98 0.64
N PRO A 150 4.07 13.86 0.85
CA PRO A 150 5.43 13.40 1.17
C PRO A 150 5.43 12.50 2.39
N ALA A 151 6.10 11.35 2.28
CA ALA A 151 6.37 10.44 3.39
C ALA A 151 7.85 10.54 3.82
N ALA A 152 8.24 9.88 4.89
CA ALA A 152 9.61 9.86 5.38
C ALA A 152 9.96 8.49 5.96
N HIS A 153 10.95 7.87 5.37
CA HIS A 153 11.54 6.64 5.91
C HIS A 153 12.76 7.05 6.77
N TYR A 154 12.47 7.55 7.98
CA TYR A 154 13.24 8.33 8.97
C TYR A 154 13.39 9.79 8.60
N THR A 155 13.88 10.12 7.39
CA THR A 155 14.00 11.49 6.90
C THR A 155 13.28 11.63 5.56
N ARG A 156 12.70 12.79 5.33
CA ARG A 156 12.14 13.13 4.02
C ARG A 156 13.27 13.35 3.02
N GLU A 157 13.18 12.76 1.86
CA GLU A 157 14.14 12.94 0.77
C GLU A 157 13.41 13.45 -0.49
N TYR A 158 13.92 14.53 -1.03
CA TYR A 158 13.43 15.16 -2.24
C TYR A 158 14.59 15.45 -3.20
N ASP A 159 14.38 15.14 -4.46
CA ASP A 159 15.30 15.48 -5.56
C ASP A 159 14.55 16.24 -6.65
N VAL A 160 15.19 17.23 -7.27
CA VAL A 160 14.55 18.08 -8.27
C VAL A 160 14.14 17.32 -9.54
N HIS A 161 14.80 16.21 -9.87
CA HIS A 161 14.53 15.40 -11.05
C HIS A 161 13.62 14.20 -10.77
N HIS A 162 13.68 13.66 -9.54
CA HIS A 162 12.97 12.44 -9.14
C HIS A 162 11.74 12.72 -8.25
N GLY A 163 11.60 13.94 -7.72
CA GLY A 163 10.55 14.30 -6.77
C GLY A 163 10.77 13.74 -5.37
N GLU A 164 9.69 13.53 -4.64
CA GLU A 164 9.71 12.87 -3.33
C GLU A 164 10.10 11.39 -3.50
N ARG A 165 10.94 10.91 -2.59
CA ARG A 165 11.37 9.52 -2.60
C ARG A 165 10.26 8.59 -2.12
N TRP A 166 9.58 8.97 -1.05
CA TRP A 166 8.48 8.20 -0.45
C TRP A 166 7.18 8.98 -0.50
N MET A 167 6.08 8.26 -0.75
CA MET A 167 4.76 8.86 -0.91
C MET A 167 3.74 8.17 0.01
N SER A 168 2.96 8.99 0.73
CA SER A 168 1.64 8.60 1.19
C SER A 168 0.60 9.02 0.15
N LEU A 169 -0.50 8.30 0.07
CA LEU A 169 -1.47 8.37 -1.01
C LEU A 169 -2.85 8.67 -0.44
N HIS A 170 -3.50 9.72 -0.95
CA HIS A 170 -4.89 10.02 -0.65
C HIS A 170 -5.74 9.74 -1.89
N LEU A 171 -6.62 8.76 -1.78
CA LEU A 171 -7.54 8.33 -2.84
C LEU A 171 -8.92 8.88 -2.52
N ASP A 172 -9.44 9.78 -3.35
CA ASP A 172 -10.73 10.46 -3.14
C ASP A 172 -11.66 10.21 -4.32
N TRP A 173 -12.84 9.63 -4.04
CA TRP A 173 -13.93 9.42 -5.00
C TRP A 173 -15.04 10.48 -4.84
N GLY A 174 -14.80 11.56 -4.08
CA GLY A 174 -15.75 12.63 -3.82
C GLY A 174 -16.84 12.29 -2.79
N THR A 175 -17.20 11.04 -2.64
CA THR A 175 -18.20 10.56 -1.66
C THR A 175 -17.61 9.68 -0.56
N VAL A 176 -16.40 9.20 -0.75
CA VAL A 176 -15.65 8.39 0.20
C VAL A 176 -14.16 8.53 -0.13
N ALA A 177 -13.29 8.50 0.87
CA ALA A 177 -11.86 8.62 0.68
C ALA A 177 -11.08 7.60 1.51
N PHE A 178 -9.97 7.11 0.95
CA PHE A 178 -9.04 6.17 1.56
C PHE A 178 -7.63 6.77 1.58
N PHE A 179 -6.96 6.64 2.72
CA PHE A 179 -5.57 7.06 2.87
C PHE A 179 -4.65 5.85 3.03
N HIS A 180 -3.59 5.79 2.24
CA HIS A 180 -2.56 4.77 2.32
C HIS A 180 -1.22 5.42 2.64
N GLY A 181 -0.66 5.10 3.80
CA GLY A 181 0.55 5.76 4.31
C GLY A 181 1.82 5.48 3.52
N GLY A 182 1.86 4.39 2.74
CA GLY A 182 3.13 3.85 2.29
C GLY A 182 4.00 3.49 3.49
N ASP A 183 5.30 3.51 3.33
CA ASP A 183 6.23 3.40 4.44
C ASP A 183 6.61 4.79 4.94
N THR A 184 6.34 5.04 6.22
CA THR A 184 6.64 6.33 6.83
C THR A 184 6.78 6.23 8.34
N VAL A 185 7.57 7.13 8.92
CA VAL A 185 7.52 7.48 10.34
C VAL A 185 6.64 8.70 10.54
N LEU A 186 6.19 8.96 11.76
CA LEU A 186 5.55 10.21 12.12
C LEU A 186 6.62 11.30 12.29
N TYR A 187 6.81 12.12 11.26
CA TYR A 187 7.78 13.22 11.26
C TYR A 187 7.10 14.58 11.43
N ASP A 188 7.88 15.61 11.81
CA ASP A 188 7.36 16.95 12.02
C ASP A 188 6.75 17.54 10.75
N GLY A 189 5.47 17.92 10.80
CA GLY A 189 4.70 18.45 9.67
C GLY A 189 3.92 17.41 8.87
N TYR A 190 4.06 16.08 9.14
CA TYR A 190 3.30 15.05 8.43
C TYR A 190 1.79 15.22 8.60
N LEU A 191 1.34 15.33 9.84
CA LEU A 191 -0.09 15.52 10.14
C LEU A 191 -0.65 16.81 9.53
N ASP A 192 0.14 17.88 9.54
CA ASP A 192 -0.28 19.15 8.94
C ASP A 192 -0.42 19.03 7.43
N ALA A 193 0.50 18.33 6.77
CA ALA A 193 0.40 18.06 5.35
C ALA A 193 -0.86 17.24 5.00
N VAL A 194 -1.16 16.18 5.77
CA VAL A 194 -2.36 15.35 5.56
C VAL A 194 -3.65 16.16 5.83
N LYS A 195 -3.67 17.02 6.85
CA LYS A 195 -4.83 17.87 7.18
C LYS A 195 -5.19 18.90 6.09
N THR A 196 -4.30 19.16 5.13
CA THR A 196 -4.62 20.03 3.99
C THR A 196 -5.55 19.36 2.97
N LEU A 197 -5.71 18.03 3.05
CA LEU A 197 -6.53 17.24 2.15
C LEU A 197 -7.97 17.10 2.69
N PRO A 198 -8.95 16.76 1.83
CA PRO A 198 -10.23 16.27 2.30
C PRO A 198 -10.02 15.11 3.30
N GLN A 199 -10.88 15.04 4.32
CA GLN A 199 -10.78 14.00 5.32
C GLN A 199 -10.97 12.62 4.69
N ALA A 200 -10.02 11.71 4.94
CA ALA A 200 -10.19 10.31 4.61
C ALA A 200 -11.13 9.63 5.64
N ASP A 201 -11.91 8.67 5.19
CA ASP A 201 -12.77 7.88 6.05
C ASP A 201 -11.98 6.74 6.73
N VAL A 202 -11.09 6.11 5.99
CA VAL A 202 -10.25 5.01 6.45
C VAL A 202 -8.80 5.29 6.11
N GLY A 203 -7.91 5.04 7.07
CA GLY A 203 -6.48 5.09 6.85
C GLY A 203 -5.81 3.73 6.98
N MET A 204 -4.77 3.49 6.20
CA MET A 204 -3.88 2.35 6.31
C MET A 204 -2.46 2.84 6.56
N LEU A 205 -1.84 2.37 7.64
CA LEU A 205 -0.49 2.77 8.03
C LEU A 205 0.39 1.56 8.30
N ALA A 206 1.68 1.69 7.98
CA ALA A 206 2.69 0.74 8.38
C ALA A 206 2.87 0.77 9.91
N CYS A 207 2.66 -0.36 10.58
CA CYS A 207 2.59 -0.46 12.04
C CYS A 207 3.65 -1.41 12.64
N ASN A 208 4.68 -1.80 11.87
CA ASN A 208 5.70 -2.73 12.33
C ASN A 208 6.76 -2.11 13.26
N GLY A 209 6.75 -0.78 13.42
CA GLY A 209 7.70 -0.06 14.27
C GLY A 209 9.13 -0.11 13.73
N ARG A 210 10.09 0.22 14.60
CA ARG A 210 11.54 0.30 14.31
C ARG A 210 12.34 -0.08 15.54
N ASP A 211 13.54 -0.60 15.35
CA ASP A 211 14.47 -0.94 16.44
C ASP A 211 15.91 -1.01 15.94
N ALA A 212 16.85 -0.87 16.89
CA ALA A 212 18.27 -0.84 16.61
C ALA A 212 18.83 -2.11 15.96
N MET A 213 18.18 -3.28 16.12
CA MET A 213 18.64 -4.52 15.49
C MET A 213 18.27 -4.52 14.01
N ARG A 214 17.08 -4.06 13.65
CA ARG A 214 16.67 -3.89 12.25
C ARG A 214 17.52 -2.82 11.57
N ASP A 215 17.73 -1.67 12.23
CA ASP A 215 18.56 -0.58 11.70
C ASP A 215 20.00 -1.04 11.43
N ALA A 216 20.58 -1.86 12.31
CA ALA A 216 21.92 -2.44 12.12
C ALA A 216 22.01 -3.45 10.94
N ASN A 217 20.88 -3.90 10.41
CA ASN A 217 20.76 -4.77 9.24
C ASN A 217 20.16 -4.07 8.02
N ASP A 218 20.20 -2.72 7.99
CA ASP A 218 19.64 -1.89 6.92
C ASP A 218 18.13 -2.11 6.67
N ILE A 219 17.40 -2.55 7.70
CA ILE A 219 15.95 -2.70 7.66
C ILE A 219 15.34 -1.43 8.28
N VAL A 220 15.04 -0.47 7.43
CA VAL A 220 14.43 0.80 7.85
C VAL A 220 13.01 0.54 8.36
N GLY A 221 12.70 1.09 9.54
CA GLY A 221 11.40 0.88 10.16
C GLY A 221 10.36 1.95 9.85
N ASN A 222 9.19 1.77 10.42
CA ASN A 222 8.01 2.61 10.20
C ASN A 222 7.43 3.12 11.52
N MET A 223 6.20 3.62 11.48
CA MET A 223 5.47 4.02 12.69
C MET A 223 5.36 2.86 13.69
N TYR A 224 5.50 3.17 14.97
CA TYR A 224 5.02 2.26 16.00
C TYR A 224 3.49 2.19 15.98
N PRO A 225 2.87 1.09 16.44
CA PRO A 225 1.40 1.00 16.48
C PRO A 225 0.72 2.15 17.22
N HIS A 226 1.31 2.67 18.30
CA HIS A 226 0.77 3.81 19.03
C HIS A 226 0.88 5.14 18.26
N GLU A 227 1.92 5.32 17.41
CA GLU A 227 2.04 6.48 16.52
C GLU A 227 0.99 6.42 15.41
N ALA A 228 0.73 5.24 14.87
CA ALA A 228 -0.33 5.03 13.87
C ALA A 228 -1.73 5.29 14.47
N ALA A 229 -1.97 4.83 15.72
CA ALA A 229 -3.21 5.11 16.43
C ALA A 229 -3.40 6.61 16.69
N TYR A 230 -2.35 7.30 17.17
CA TYR A 230 -2.36 8.75 17.36
C TYR A 230 -2.64 9.50 16.05
N THR A 231 -2.02 9.05 14.96
CA THR A 231 -2.23 9.62 13.62
C THR A 231 -3.70 9.48 13.19
N ALA A 232 -4.26 8.27 13.27
CA ALA A 232 -5.64 8.01 12.89
C ALA A 232 -6.65 8.84 13.70
N GLN A 233 -6.48 8.92 15.03
CA GLN A 233 -7.33 9.75 15.90
C GLN A 233 -7.19 11.24 15.57
N THR A 234 -5.96 11.75 15.37
CA THR A 234 -5.71 13.16 15.08
C THR A 234 -6.28 13.60 13.73
N LEU A 235 -6.33 12.67 12.78
CA LEU A 235 -6.90 12.90 11.45
C LEU A 235 -8.40 12.56 11.38
N GLY A 236 -8.99 12.03 12.45
CA GLY A 236 -10.42 11.73 12.53
C GLY A 236 -10.88 10.60 11.61
N TRP A 237 -10.03 9.58 11.38
CA TRP A 237 -10.42 8.42 10.59
C TRP A 237 -11.33 7.49 11.38
N ASP A 238 -12.36 6.95 10.73
CA ASP A 238 -13.27 5.98 11.34
C ASP A 238 -12.57 4.65 11.66
N THR A 239 -11.64 4.27 10.78
CA THR A 239 -10.93 2.99 10.89
C THR A 239 -9.47 3.13 10.51
N LEU A 240 -8.61 2.43 11.27
CA LEU A 240 -7.21 2.18 10.94
C LEU A 240 -7.02 0.74 10.46
N ILE A 241 -6.46 0.56 9.26
CA ILE A 241 -5.96 -0.73 8.78
C ILE A 241 -4.47 -0.79 9.07
N ALA A 242 -4.06 -1.75 9.91
CA ALA A 242 -2.67 -1.93 10.27
C ALA A 242 -1.94 -2.76 9.20
N GLY A 243 -0.92 -2.16 8.60
CA GLY A 243 -0.10 -2.74 7.54
C GLY A 243 1.34 -3.01 7.96
N HIS A 244 2.12 -3.54 7.03
CA HIS A 244 3.58 -3.79 7.10
C HIS A 244 4.00 -4.72 8.25
N ASN A 245 3.16 -5.66 8.63
CA ASN A 245 3.37 -6.46 9.83
C ASN A 245 3.41 -7.97 9.57
N ASP A 246 3.37 -8.44 8.32
CA ASP A 246 3.13 -9.86 8.06
C ASP A 246 4.06 -10.54 7.04
N LEU A 247 4.69 -9.82 6.09
CA LEU A 247 5.34 -10.41 4.93
C LEU A 247 6.69 -11.09 5.24
N PHE A 248 7.64 -10.36 5.81
CA PHE A 248 8.99 -10.86 6.06
C PHE A 248 9.20 -11.24 7.52
N ALA A 249 9.71 -12.46 7.79
CA ALA A 249 9.86 -12.97 9.15
C ALA A 249 10.68 -12.03 10.06
N GLY A 250 11.76 -11.42 9.54
CA GLY A 250 12.62 -10.49 10.29
C GLY A 250 12.03 -9.08 10.50
N ASN A 251 10.90 -8.77 9.84
CA ASN A 251 10.25 -7.46 9.89
C ASN A 251 8.78 -7.55 10.32
N ARG A 252 8.41 -8.64 11.00
CA ARG A 252 7.03 -8.88 11.46
C ARG A 252 6.80 -8.30 12.84
N LEU A 253 5.56 -7.80 13.02
CA LEU A 253 4.99 -7.56 14.33
C LEU A 253 3.66 -8.33 14.43
N PRO A 254 3.51 -9.28 15.38
CA PRO A 254 2.27 -10.05 15.53
C PRO A 254 1.05 -9.14 15.70
N ALA A 255 -0.06 -9.48 15.01
CA ALA A 255 -1.27 -8.66 15.04
C ALA A 255 -1.78 -8.40 16.47
N GLY A 256 -1.64 -9.37 17.39
CA GLY A 256 -2.02 -9.19 18.79
C GLY A 256 -1.20 -8.11 19.52
N GLU A 257 0.07 -7.93 19.16
CA GLU A 257 0.92 -6.85 19.71
C GLU A 257 0.50 -5.50 19.13
N VAL A 258 0.22 -5.45 17.82
CA VAL A 258 -0.32 -4.26 17.15
C VAL A 258 -1.62 -3.83 17.81
N PHE A 259 -2.61 -4.72 17.93
CA PHE A 259 -3.89 -4.44 18.56
C PHE A 259 -3.73 -3.99 20.00
N GLY A 260 -2.95 -4.71 20.81
CA GLY A 260 -2.74 -4.35 22.21
C GLY A 260 -2.07 -2.99 22.40
N ALA A 261 -1.18 -2.59 21.51
CA ALA A 261 -0.56 -1.27 21.55
C ALA A 261 -1.55 -0.17 21.15
N ILE A 262 -2.36 -0.40 20.11
CA ILE A 262 -3.37 0.56 19.64
C ILE A 262 -4.48 0.73 20.67
N GLU A 263 -5.00 -0.36 21.25
CA GLU A 263 -6.05 -0.33 22.26
C GLU A 263 -5.64 0.49 23.51
N ARG A 264 -4.37 0.42 23.91
CA ARG A 264 -3.86 1.25 25.01
C ARG A 264 -3.78 2.75 24.69
N THR A 265 -3.66 3.09 23.41
CA THR A 265 -3.51 4.49 22.95
C THR A 265 -4.84 5.09 22.54
N ALA A 266 -5.66 4.31 21.85
CA ALA A 266 -6.88 4.72 21.18
C ALA A 266 -7.97 3.63 21.33
N PRO A 267 -8.55 3.42 22.52
CA PRO A 267 -9.47 2.31 22.78
C PRO A 267 -10.76 2.35 21.97
N GLU A 268 -11.17 3.54 21.51
CA GLU A 268 -12.38 3.72 20.68
C GLU A 268 -12.13 3.58 19.17
N LEU A 269 -10.84 3.53 18.73
CA LEU A 269 -10.50 3.44 17.32
C LEU A 269 -10.79 2.04 16.77
N GLN A 270 -11.55 1.97 15.68
CA GLN A 270 -11.71 0.70 14.97
C GLN A 270 -10.42 0.34 14.25
N VAL A 271 -9.94 -0.88 14.46
CA VAL A 271 -8.67 -1.36 13.89
C VAL A 271 -8.85 -2.72 13.23
N HIS A 272 -8.25 -2.87 12.06
CA HIS A 272 -8.18 -4.15 11.35
C HIS A 272 -6.74 -4.51 11.02
N ALA A 273 -6.39 -5.79 11.20
CA ALA A 273 -5.19 -6.43 10.64
C ALA A 273 -5.64 -7.60 9.77
N LEU A 274 -5.70 -7.35 8.48
CA LEU A 274 -6.29 -8.26 7.50
C LEU A 274 -5.32 -9.40 7.15
N LYS A 275 -5.85 -10.45 6.52
CA LYS A 275 -5.09 -11.60 6.04
C LYS A 275 -5.13 -11.67 4.51
N PRO A 276 -4.11 -12.27 3.85
CA PRO A 276 -4.08 -12.37 2.39
C PRO A 276 -5.38 -12.92 1.80
N GLY A 277 -5.97 -12.18 0.84
CA GLY A 277 -7.25 -12.47 0.22
C GLY A 277 -8.49 -12.11 1.06
N GLU A 278 -8.32 -11.52 2.24
CA GLU A 278 -9.42 -11.01 3.04
C GLU A 278 -9.95 -9.69 2.46
N LEU A 279 -11.27 -9.55 2.48
CA LEU A 279 -12.01 -8.39 2.01
C LEU A 279 -12.41 -7.53 3.21
N TYR A 280 -12.17 -6.24 3.11
CA TYR A 280 -12.71 -5.20 3.98
C TYR A 280 -13.65 -4.32 3.15
N PHE A 281 -14.86 -4.11 3.62
CA PHE A 281 -15.87 -3.28 2.96
C PHE A 281 -16.23 -2.11 3.87
N TYR A 282 -15.99 -0.89 3.39
CA TYR A 282 -16.35 0.34 4.08
C TYR A 282 -17.57 0.99 3.42
N VAL A 283 -18.49 1.47 4.23
CA VAL A 283 -19.65 2.29 3.83
C VAL A 283 -19.72 3.46 4.79
N ARG A 284 -19.74 4.66 4.24
CA ARG A 284 -19.90 5.92 4.96
C ARG A 284 -21.31 6.12 5.49
#